data_77fef3ee5f11b5f0ed5b84ce9d727750
#
_entry.id   77fef3ee5f11b5f0ed5b84ce9d727750
#
_cell.length_a   1.000
_cell.length_b   1.000
_cell.length_c   1.000
_cell.angle_alpha   90.00
_cell.angle_beta   90.00
_cell.angle_gamma   90.00
#
_symmetry.space_group_name_H-M   'P 1'
#
loop_
_entity.id
_entity.type
_entity.pdbx_description
1 polymer ?
#
loop_
_entity_poly.entity_id
_entity_poly.type
_entity_poly.pdbx_seq_one_letter_code
_entity_poly.pdbx_strand_id
1 'polypeptide(L)'
;MSPSERVAPIRLAHFVLRSRNFEQMKSWYMTVLHARIQFANEVIAFLTYDDEHHRIALINMPHLPEAGKTAGLDHVAFTYASMKDLVHTYKRLKAENILPVWCVNHGPTTSMYYRDPDGNRVELQIDNFADTDALNAWFHSGEFQRNPIGTTYDPDRLVEKFEAGMKVDELIRPGAI
;
A
#
# COMPACT_ATOMS: atom_id res chain seq x y z
N MET A 1 12.26 -8.87 39.70
CA MET A 1 11.49 -7.78 39.08
C MET A 1 10.48 -8.43 38.19
N SER A 2 9.19 -8.24 38.43
CA SER A 2 8.16 -8.69 37.48
C SER A 2 8.41 -8.03 36.13
N PRO A 3 8.22 -8.74 35.01
CA PRO A 3 8.30 -8.10 33.70
C PRO A 3 7.33 -6.92 33.68
N SER A 4 7.85 -5.71 33.45
CA SER A 4 6.99 -4.53 33.30
C SER A 4 5.98 -4.85 32.21
N GLU A 5 4.70 -4.69 32.50
CA GLU A 5 3.61 -4.90 31.57
C GLU A 5 3.88 -4.04 30.33
N ARG A 6 4.08 -4.72 29.19
CA ARG A 6 4.50 -4.06 27.95
C ARG A 6 3.28 -3.45 27.31
N VAL A 7 3.12 -2.14 27.44
CA VAL A 7 2.03 -1.40 26.78
C VAL A 7 2.51 -0.92 25.42
N ALA A 8 1.79 -1.29 24.38
CA ALA A 8 2.06 -0.87 23.01
C ALA A 8 0.77 -0.34 22.34
N PRO A 9 0.88 0.52 21.32
CA PRO A 9 -0.28 0.90 20.52
C PRO A 9 -0.95 -0.34 19.90
N ILE A 10 -2.27 -0.37 19.87
CA ILE A 10 -3.04 -1.49 19.33
C ILE A 10 -3.17 -1.45 17.81
N ARG A 11 -3.00 -0.25 17.21
CA ARG A 11 -3.08 -0.03 15.75
C ARG A 11 -2.54 1.34 15.36
N LEU A 12 -2.19 1.50 14.09
CA LEU A 12 -2.04 2.80 13.46
C LEU A 12 -3.43 3.41 13.25
N ALA A 13 -3.72 4.56 13.87
CA ALA A 13 -5.02 5.21 13.74
C ALA A 13 -5.17 5.89 12.37
N HIS A 14 -4.31 6.85 12.06
CA HIS A 14 -4.33 7.60 10.81
C HIS A 14 -2.96 8.20 10.51
N PHE A 15 -2.81 8.70 9.30
CA PHE A 15 -1.71 9.58 8.90
C PHE A 15 -2.27 10.87 8.30
N VAL A 16 -1.43 11.93 8.30
CA VAL A 16 -1.81 13.26 7.84
C VAL A 16 -0.85 13.72 6.76
N LEU A 17 -1.39 14.15 5.62
CA LEU A 17 -0.64 14.70 4.50
C LEU A 17 -0.94 16.18 4.34
N ARG A 18 0.10 16.99 4.18
CA ARG A 18 -0.01 18.37 3.70
C ARG A 18 -0.06 18.33 2.18
N SER A 19 -1.09 18.89 1.59
CA SER A 19 -1.38 18.79 0.17
C SER A 19 -1.38 20.14 -0.53
N ARG A 20 -0.73 20.23 -1.67
CA ARG A 20 -0.86 21.36 -2.61
C ARG A 20 -1.96 21.12 -3.65
N ASN A 21 -2.33 19.87 -3.90
CA ASN A 21 -3.34 19.46 -4.88
C ASN A 21 -4.58 18.89 -4.18
N PHE A 22 -5.09 19.59 -3.17
CA PHE A 22 -6.05 19.12 -2.19
C PHE A 22 -7.29 18.41 -2.78
N GLU A 23 -7.92 18.98 -3.83
CA GLU A 23 -9.10 18.38 -4.46
C GLU A 23 -8.75 17.09 -5.21
N GLN A 24 -7.61 17.10 -5.94
CA GLN A 24 -7.14 15.90 -6.64
C GLN A 24 -6.76 14.80 -5.64
N MET A 25 -6.15 15.16 -4.51
CA MET A 25 -5.79 14.21 -3.45
C MET A 25 -7.03 13.53 -2.85
N LYS A 26 -8.10 14.29 -2.56
CA LYS A 26 -9.37 13.72 -2.09
C LYS A 26 -9.92 12.72 -3.10
N SER A 27 -10.03 13.13 -4.35
CA SER A 27 -10.55 12.29 -5.44
C SER A 27 -9.70 11.03 -5.63
N TRP A 28 -8.38 11.17 -5.58
CA TRP A 28 -7.46 10.06 -5.77
C TRP A 28 -7.59 9.00 -4.66
N TYR A 29 -7.59 9.41 -3.37
CA TYR A 29 -7.74 8.46 -2.26
C TYR A 29 -9.13 7.80 -2.23
N MET A 30 -10.19 8.53 -2.60
CA MET A 30 -11.52 7.96 -2.79
C MET A 30 -11.52 6.89 -3.88
N THR A 31 -10.84 7.14 -4.99
CA THR A 31 -10.73 6.19 -6.10
C THR A 31 -9.83 5.00 -5.71
N VAL A 32 -8.63 5.23 -5.23
CA VAL A 32 -7.64 4.16 -5.01
C VAL A 32 -8.03 3.22 -3.88
N LEU A 33 -8.49 3.77 -2.76
CA LEU A 33 -8.81 2.99 -1.55
C LEU A 33 -10.31 2.72 -1.37
N HIS A 34 -11.18 3.15 -2.29
CA HIS A 34 -12.63 3.21 -2.08
C HIS A 34 -12.97 3.96 -0.78
N ALA A 35 -12.14 4.95 -0.43
CA ALA A 35 -12.38 5.75 0.76
C ALA A 35 -13.61 6.66 0.58
N ARG A 36 -14.27 6.96 1.69
CA ARG A 36 -15.35 7.95 1.77
C ARG A 36 -14.89 9.17 2.55
N ILE A 37 -15.43 10.33 2.21
CA ILE A 37 -15.21 11.54 2.99
C ILE A 37 -16.06 11.44 4.27
N GLN A 38 -15.40 11.51 5.42
CA GLN A 38 -16.04 11.59 6.73
C GLN A 38 -16.35 13.04 7.11
N PHE A 39 -15.43 13.93 6.74
CA PHE A 39 -15.58 15.38 6.89
C PHE A 39 -14.67 16.08 5.87
N ALA A 40 -15.12 17.21 5.33
CA ALA A 40 -14.26 18.09 4.53
C ALA A 40 -14.74 19.53 4.58
N ASN A 41 -13.77 20.46 4.53
CA ASN A 41 -13.98 21.88 4.25
C ASN A 41 -12.82 22.39 3.38
N GLU A 42 -12.67 23.69 3.23
CA GLU A 42 -11.60 24.29 2.41
C GLU A 42 -10.19 24.09 2.97
N VAL A 43 -10.05 23.72 4.25
CA VAL A 43 -8.78 23.65 4.98
C VAL A 43 -8.33 22.21 5.19
N ILE A 44 -9.27 21.28 5.48
CA ILE A 44 -8.97 19.92 5.89
C ILE A 44 -10.01 18.94 5.37
N ALA A 45 -9.57 17.71 5.06
CA ALA A 45 -10.45 16.58 4.76
C ALA A 45 -10.03 15.35 5.55
N PHE A 46 -11.02 14.61 6.03
CA PHE A 46 -10.89 13.31 6.68
C PHE A 46 -11.53 12.24 5.83
N LEU A 47 -10.74 11.22 5.45
CA LEU A 47 -11.19 10.10 4.66
C LEU A 47 -10.98 8.79 5.42
N THR A 48 -11.90 7.85 5.19
CA THR A 48 -11.80 6.50 5.75
C THR A 48 -12.33 5.46 4.77
N TYR A 49 -11.82 4.23 4.87
CA TYR A 49 -12.26 3.06 4.10
C TYR A 49 -12.79 1.93 5.00
N ASP A 50 -12.78 2.14 6.32
CA ASP A 50 -13.25 1.18 7.34
C ASP A 50 -14.01 1.87 8.48
N ASP A 51 -14.07 1.27 9.66
CA ASP A 51 -14.81 1.77 10.82
C ASP A 51 -14.05 2.82 11.64
N GLU A 52 -12.79 3.14 11.28
CA GLU A 52 -12.05 4.22 11.94
C GLU A 52 -12.63 5.59 11.58
N HIS A 53 -12.65 6.53 12.53
CA HIS A 53 -13.18 7.88 12.29
C HIS A 53 -12.49 8.58 11.10
N HIS A 54 -11.20 8.33 10.85
CA HIS A 54 -10.49 8.59 9.61
C HIS A 54 -9.18 7.82 9.57
N ARG A 55 -8.75 7.44 8.38
CA ARG A 55 -7.45 6.80 8.11
C ARG A 55 -6.48 7.76 7.48
N ILE A 56 -7.01 8.71 6.70
CA ILE A 56 -6.24 9.72 6.00
C ILE A 56 -6.81 11.09 6.36
N ALA A 57 -5.93 12.02 6.76
CA ALA A 57 -6.25 13.43 6.84
C ALA A 57 -5.42 14.20 5.80
N LEU A 58 -6.07 15.09 5.08
CA LEU A 58 -5.44 16.01 4.12
C LEU A 58 -5.57 17.43 4.63
N ILE A 59 -4.47 18.17 4.67
CA ILE A 59 -4.44 19.59 5.01
C ILE A 59 -4.15 20.37 3.73
N ASN A 60 -5.05 21.29 3.37
CA ASN A 60 -4.89 22.14 2.19
C ASN A 60 -3.79 23.19 2.40
N MET A 61 -2.69 23.04 1.70
CA MET A 61 -1.54 23.94 1.77
C MET A 61 -1.00 24.23 0.35
N PRO A 62 -1.73 24.97 -0.49
CA PRO A 62 -1.42 25.14 -1.92
C PRO A 62 -0.10 25.85 -2.19
N HIS A 63 0.47 26.54 -1.20
CA HIS A 63 1.72 27.28 -1.32
C HIS A 63 2.99 26.44 -1.02
N LEU A 64 2.85 25.17 -0.64
CA LEU A 64 3.99 24.31 -0.39
C LEU A 64 4.76 24.06 -1.70
N PRO A 65 6.09 23.94 -1.65
CA PRO A 65 6.88 23.50 -2.80
C PRO A 65 6.53 22.03 -3.15
N GLU A 66 6.94 21.62 -4.34
CA GLU A 66 6.85 20.19 -4.71
C GLU A 66 7.66 19.33 -3.74
N ALA A 67 7.14 18.11 -3.51
CA ALA A 67 7.85 17.14 -2.70
C ALA A 67 9.22 16.82 -3.32
N GLY A 68 10.27 16.96 -2.52
CA GLY A 68 11.64 16.65 -2.92
C GLY A 68 12.15 15.37 -2.27
N LYS A 69 13.36 14.95 -2.68
CA LYS A 69 14.06 13.85 -2.02
C LYS A 69 14.61 14.33 -0.67
N THR A 70 13.87 14.08 0.39
CA THR A 70 14.25 14.44 1.76
C THR A 70 14.14 13.21 2.66
N ALA A 71 14.84 13.22 3.80
CA ALA A 71 14.58 12.25 4.84
C ALA A 71 13.14 12.40 5.35
N GLY A 72 12.45 11.28 5.60
CA GLY A 72 11.06 11.27 6.06
C GLY A 72 10.36 9.97 5.72
N LEU A 73 9.06 10.03 5.56
CA LEU A 73 8.25 8.90 5.14
C LEU A 73 8.53 8.57 3.67
N ASP A 74 8.90 7.31 3.40
CA ASP A 74 9.09 6.84 2.02
C ASP A 74 7.74 6.50 1.37
N HIS A 75 6.91 5.71 2.04
CA HIS A 75 5.57 5.32 1.57
C HIS A 75 4.64 4.94 2.74
N VAL A 76 3.36 4.79 2.42
CA VAL A 76 2.35 4.17 3.30
C VAL A 76 1.83 2.94 2.58
N ALA A 77 1.78 1.80 3.30
CA ALA A 77 1.30 0.52 2.77
C ALA A 77 -0.11 0.19 3.26
N PHE A 78 -0.93 -0.33 2.34
CA PHE A 78 -2.27 -0.84 2.60
C PHE A 78 -2.36 -2.29 2.17
N THR A 79 -2.73 -3.18 3.09
CA THR A 79 -2.82 -4.62 2.85
C THR A 79 -4.24 -5.01 2.46
N TYR A 80 -4.38 -5.70 1.33
CA TYR A 80 -5.62 -6.35 0.89
C TYR A 80 -5.68 -7.77 1.44
N ALA A 81 -6.89 -8.29 1.61
CA ALA A 81 -7.10 -9.61 2.19
C ALA A 81 -6.65 -10.76 1.28
N SER A 82 -6.58 -10.53 -0.03
CA SER A 82 -6.26 -11.60 -0.99
C SER A 82 -5.64 -11.11 -2.30
N MET A 83 -4.98 -12.02 -3.01
CA MET A 83 -4.51 -11.79 -4.39
C MET A 83 -5.67 -11.38 -5.32
N LYS A 84 -6.85 -11.95 -5.13
CA LYS A 84 -8.06 -11.58 -5.89
C LYS A 84 -8.40 -10.10 -5.72
N ASP A 85 -8.32 -9.58 -4.50
CA ASP A 85 -8.64 -8.18 -4.21
C ASP A 85 -7.58 -7.24 -4.79
N LEU A 86 -6.29 -7.62 -4.70
CA LEU A 86 -5.20 -6.85 -5.30
C LEU A 86 -5.32 -6.80 -6.82
N VAL A 87 -5.57 -7.93 -7.49
CA VAL A 87 -5.79 -8.02 -8.94
C VAL A 87 -7.03 -7.22 -9.36
N HIS A 88 -8.14 -7.36 -8.63
CA HIS A 88 -9.35 -6.58 -8.88
C HIS A 88 -9.08 -5.07 -8.79
N THR A 89 -8.39 -4.65 -7.74
CA THR A 89 -8.00 -3.25 -7.54
C THR A 89 -7.10 -2.74 -8.67
N TYR A 90 -6.08 -3.51 -9.06
CA TYR A 90 -5.23 -3.14 -10.19
C TYR A 90 -6.03 -2.94 -11.49
N LYS A 91 -6.89 -3.89 -11.85
CA LYS A 91 -7.72 -3.80 -13.08
C LYS A 91 -8.63 -2.56 -13.06
N ARG A 92 -9.25 -2.27 -11.93
CA ARG A 92 -10.11 -1.10 -11.74
C ARG A 92 -9.31 0.19 -11.90
N LEU A 93 -8.17 0.31 -11.22
CA LEU A 93 -7.31 1.50 -11.27
C LEU A 93 -6.72 1.70 -12.67
N LYS A 94 -6.34 0.61 -13.36
CA LYS A 94 -5.87 0.67 -14.75
C LYS A 94 -6.94 1.21 -15.69
N ALA A 95 -8.21 0.87 -15.50
CA ALA A 95 -9.33 1.41 -16.29
C ALA A 95 -9.51 2.94 -16.07
N GLU A 96 -9.11 3.45 -14.91
CA GLU A 96 -9.10 4.89 -14.57
C GLU A 96 -7.77 5.59 -14.92
N ASN A 97 -6.86 4.91 -15.68
CA ASN A 97 -5.51 5.38 -16.01
C ASN A 97 -4.62 5.64 -14.78
N ILE A 98 -4.90 5.03 -13.64
CA ILE A 98 -4.05 5.04 -12.44
C ILE A 98 -3.18 3.78 -12.48
N LEU A 99 -1.94 3.94 -12.94
CA LEU A 99 -1.01 2.83 -13.11
C LEU A 99 0.03 2.80 -11.99
N PRO A 100 0.47 1.60 -11.56
CA PRO A 100 1.56 1.50 -10.60
C PRO A 100 2.88 1.97 -11.24
N VAL A 101 3.70 2.65 -10.46
CA VAL A 101 5.04 3.09 -10.86
C VAL A 101 6.11 2.02 -10.62
N TRP A 102 5.77 1.02 -9.81
CA TRP A 102 6.64 -0.10 -9.51
C TRP A 102 5.84 -1.27 -8.94
N CYS A 103 6.12 -2.48 -9.42
CA CYS A 103 5.53 -3.71 -8.92
C CYS A 103 6.65 -4.66 -8.53
N VAL A 104 6.58 -5.21 -7.32
CA VAL A 104 7.65 -6.03 -6.75
C VAL A 104 7.10 -7.07 -5.79
N ASN A 105 7.67 -8.26 -5.86
CA ASN A 105 7.54 -9.28 -4.83
C ASN A 105 8.76 -9.17 -3.91
N HIS A 106 8.55 -8.66 -2.71
CA HIS A 106 9.58 -8.48 -1.70
C HIS A 106 9.95 -9.79 -0.97
N GLY A 107 9.24 -10.87 -1.21
CA GLY A 107 9.26 -12.10 -0.43
C GLY A 107 8.13 -12.10 0.61
N PRO A 108 8.15 -11.25 1.64
CA PRO A 108 7.05 -11.11 2.59
C PRO A 108 5.73 -10.66 1.98
N THR A 109 5.80 -9.81 0.96
CA THR A 109 4.63 -9.19 0.32
C THR A 109 4.73 -9.23 -1.20
N THR A 110 3.58 -9.21 -1.86
CA THR A 110 3.43 -8.90 -3.29
C THR A 110 2.78 -7.53 -3.39
N SER A 111 3.49 -6.57 -3.99
CA SER A 111 3.25 -5.14 -3.83
C SER A 111 3.18 -4.39 -5.15
N MET A 112 2.29 -3.40 -5.23
CA MET A 112 2.15 -2.44 -6.31
C MET A 112 2.24 -1.03 -5.75
N TYR A 113 3.23 -0.25 -6.19
CA TYR A 113 3.45 1.12 -5.74
C TYR A 113 2.83 2.12 -6.69
N TYR A 114 2.10 3.07 -6.15
CA TYR A 114 1.47 4.16 -6.88
C TYR A 114 2.02 5.50 -6.40
N ARG A 115 1.75 6.56 -7.16
CA ARG A 115 1.98 7.94 -6.71
C ARG A 115 0.66 8.69 -6.66
N ASP A 116 0.43 9.35 -5.53
CA ASP A 116 -0.67 10.27 -5.41
C ASP A 116 -0.39 11.60 -6.17
N PRO A 117 -1.36 12.51 -6.32
CA PRO A 117 -1.18 13.77 -7.04
C PRO A 117 -0.11 14.72 -6.48
N ASP A 118 0.27 14.57 -5.21
CA ASP A 118 1.37 15.31 -4.58
C ASP A 118 2.71 14.56 -4.65
N GLY A 119 2.74 13.36 -5.26
CA GLY A 119 3.94 12.57 -5.49
C GLY A 119 4.32 11.63 -4.34
N ASN A 120 3.50 11.52 -3.28
CA ASN A 120 3.74 10.55 -2.21
C ASN A 120 3.57 9.12 -2.75
N ARG A 121 4.40 8.20 -2.26
CA ARG A 121 4.30 6.79 -2.62
C ARG A 121 3.27 6.10 -1.74
N VAL A 122 2.42 5.34 -2.39
CA VAL A 122 1.40 4.48 -1.76
C VAL A 122 1.60 3.07 -2.24
N GLU A 123 1.74 2.13 -1.30
CA GLU A 123 1.86 0.72 -1.58
C GLU A 123 0.52 0.02 -1.37
N LEU A 124 0.08 -0.74 -2.35
CA LEU A 124 -1.02 -1.68 -2.25
C LEU A 124 -0.44 -3.09 -2.30
N GLN A 125 -0.69 -3.89 -1.26
CA GLN A 125 -0.01 -5.18 -1.10
C GLN A 125 -0.95 -6.28 -0.61
N ILE A 126 -0.46 -7.50 -0.69
CA ILE A 126 -0.91 -8.65 0.09
C ILE A 126 0.27 -9.25 0.85
N ASP A 127 -0.01 -9.88 1.97
CA ASP A 127 0.97 -10.71 2.66
C ASP A 127 1.10 -12.06 1.94
N ASN A 128 2.35 -12.51 1.74
CA ASN A 128 2.65 -13.79 1.07
C ASN A 128 2.68 -14.98 2.04
N PHE A 129 2.67 -14.73 3.34
CA PHE A 129 2.71 -15.74 4.39
C PHE A 129 1.42 -15.73 5.20
N ALA A 130 0.90 -16.91 5.51
CA ALA A 130 -0.35 -17.06 6.25
C ALA A 130 -0.22 -16.66 7.73
N ASP A 131 0.99 -16.76 8.29
CA ASP A 131 1.26 -16.48 9.69
C ASP A 131 2.68 -15.96 9.94
N THR A 132 2.89 -15.44 11.14
CA THR A 132 4.16 -14.84 11.58
C THR A 132 5.28 -15.89 11.69
N ASP A 133 4.99 -17.13 12.01
CA ASP A 133 6.01 -18.18 12.19
C ASP A 133 6.61 -18.56 10.84
N ALA A 134 5.79 -18.73 9.80
CA ALA A 134 6.23 -18.95 8.43
C ALA A 134 7.06 -17.77 7.90
N LEU A 135 6.62 -16.54 8.17
CA LEU A 135 7.35 -15.32 7.82
C LEU A 135 8.72 -15.25 8.53
N ASN A 136 8.76 -15.53 9.83
CA ASN A 136 10.00 -15.56 10.61
C ASN A 136 10.98 -16.65 10.10
N ALA A 137 10.48 -17.84 9.79
CA ALA A 137 11.27 -18.91 9.19
C ALA A 137 11.90 -18.47 7.86
N TRP A 138 11.12 -17.77 7.02
CA TRP A 138 11.64 -17.21 5.77
C TRP A 138 12.74 -16.16 6.01
N PHE A 139 12.57 -15.22 6.94
CA PHE A 139 13.61 -14.23 7.29
C PHE A 139 14.91 -14.89 7.76
N HIS A 140 14.82 -16.02 8.48
CA HIS A 140 15.99 -16.77 8.96
C HIS A 140 16.60 -17.72 7.91
N SER A 141 15.94 -17.94 6.77
CA SER A 141 16.44 -18.81 5.68
C SER A 141 17.63 -18.24 4.89
N GLY A 142 17.91 -16.94 5.05
CA GLY A 142 18.91 -16.21 4.26
C GLY A 142 18.39 -15.67 2.93
N GLU A 143 17.12 -15.93 2.57
CA GLU A 143 16.52 -15.39 1.33
C GLU A 143 16.53 -13.87 1.31
N PHE A 144 16.14 -13.25 2.42
CA PHE A 144 16.12 -11.79 2.53
C PHE A 144 17.51 -11.17 2.34
N GLN A 145 18.56 -11.76 2.91
CA GLN A 145 19.93 -11.26 2.75
C GLN A 145 20.42 -11.37 1.30
N ARG A 146 19.97 -12.40 0.56
CA ARG A 146 20.32 -12.56 -0.86
C ARG A 146 19.64 -11.54 -1.76
N ASN A 147 18.41 -11.20 -1.47
CA ASN A 147 17.63 -10.23 -2.23
C ASN A 147 16.68 -9.40 -1.34
N PRO A 148 17.20 -8.38 -0.64
CA PRO A 148 16.40 -7.58 0.31
C PRO A 148 15.37 -6.66 -0.37
N ILE A 149 15.53 -6.41 -1.68
CA ILE A 149 14.60 -5.56 -2.44
C ILE A 149 13.45 -6.39 -3.01
N GLY A 150 13.73 -7.63 -3.41
CA GLY A 150 12.76 -8.49 -4.05
C GLY A 150 12.90 -8.55 -5.58
N THR A 151 11.91 -9.12 -6.24
CA THR A 151 11.90 -9.33 -7.69
C THR A 151 10.76 -8.53 -8.31
N THR A 152 11.09 -7.65 -9.26
CA THR A 152 10.09 -6.88 -10.01
C THR A 152 9.27 -7.79 -10.93
N TYR A 153 8.02 -7.44 -11.14
CA TYR A 153 7.12 -8.17 -12.01
C TYR A 153 6.24 -7.23 -12.86
N ASP A 154 5.68 -7.79 -13.93
CA ASP A 154 4.70 -7.14 -14.78
C ASP A 154 3.29 -7.40 -14.20
N PRO A 155 2.53 -6.37 -13.79
CA PRO A 155 1.21 -6.55 -13.22
C PRO A 155 0.19 -7.13 -14.22
N ASP A 156 0.36 -6.91 -15.52
CA ASP A 156 -0.52 -7.53 -16.53
C ASP A 156 -0.29 -9.04 -16.62
N ARG A 157 0.96 -9.48 -16.54
CA ARG A 157 1.28 -10.92 -16.47
C ARG A 157 0.78 -11.57 -15.19
N LEU A 158 0.80 -10.85 -14.07
CA LEU A 158 0.17 -11.33 -12.84
C LEU A 158 -1.32 -11.59 -13.06
N VAL A 159 -2.04 -10.63 -13.67
CA VAL A 159 -3.47 -10.77 -13.97
C VAL A 159 -3.72 -11.95 -14.90
N GLU A 160 -2.99 -12.06 -16.01
CA GLU A 160 -3.12 -13.17 -16.97
C GLU A 160 -2.98 -14.54 -16.30
N LYS A 161 -1.93 -14.72 -15.50
CA LYS A 161 -1.68 -16.00 -14.82
C LYS A 161 -2.71 -16.30 -13.73
N PHE A 162 -3.13 -15.29 -12.99
CA PHE A 162 -4.18 -15.42 -11.98
C PHE A 162 -5.52 -15.83 -12.63
N GLU A 163 -5.92 -15.17 -13.71
CA GLU A 163 -7.17 -15.46 -14.42
C GLU A 163 -7.10 -16.81 -15.18
N ALA A 164 -5.92 -17.27 -15.57
CA ALA A 164 -5.69 -18.60 -16.10
C ALA A 164 -5.75 -19.71 -15.02
N GLY A 165 -5.99 -19.34 -13.76
CA GLY A 165 -6.16 -20.28 -12.64
C GLY A 165 -4.87 -20.75 -11.99
N MET A 166 -3.73 -20.05 -12.20
CA MET A 166 -2.50 -20.36 -11.46
C MET A 166 -2.73 -20.14 -9.98
N LYS A 167 -2.27 -21.07 -9.15
CA LYS A 167 -2.45 -20.99 -7.69
C LYS A 167 -1.67 -19.81 -7.11
N VAL A 168 -2.21 -19.20 -6.06
CA VAL A 168 -1.57 -18.06 -5.40
C VAL A 168 -0.17 -18.42 -4.89
N ASP A 169 -0.01 -19.59 -4.29
CA ASP A 169 1.30 -20.08 -3.80
C ASP A 169 2.36 -20.20 -4.91
N GLU A 170 1.95 -20.33 -6.16
CA GLU A 170 2.85 -20.35 -7.31
C GLU A 170 3.14 -18.92 -7.78
N LEU A 171 2.11 -18.07 -7.82
CA LEU A 171 2.22 -16.66 -8.25
C LEU A 171 3.15 -15.84 -7.35
N ILE A 172 3.12 -16.08 -6.04
CA ILE A 172 3.93 -15.34 -5.06
C ILE A 172 5.39 -15.82 -4.99
N ARG A 173 5.79 -16.84 -5.77
CA ARG A 173 7.20 -17.26 -5.83
C ARG A 173 8.01 -16.22 -6.60
N PRO A 174 9.20 -15.83 -6.11
CA PRO A 174 10.07 -14.91 -6.85
C PRO A 174 10.35 -15.41 -8.27
N GLY A 175 10.12 -14.54 -9.26
CA GLY A 175 10.33 -14.86 -10.67
C GLY A 175 9.22 -15.69 -11.34
N ALA A 176 8.11 -15.95 -10.66
CA ALA A 176 6.97 -16.66 -11.26
C ALA A 176 6.19 -15.77 -12.25
N ILE A 177 6.25 -14.45 -12.08
CA ILE A 177 5.53 -13.44 -12.86
C ILE A 177 6.45 -12.35 -13.37
#